data_054479154eb66b561a8ded36127c39d0
#
_entry.id   054479154eb66b561a8ded36127c39d0
#
_cell.length_a   1.000
_cell.length_b   1.000
_cell.length_c   1.000
_cell.angle_alpha   90.00
_cell.angle_beta   90.00
_cell.angle_gamma   90.00
#
_symmetry.space_group_name_H-M   'P 1'
#
loop_
_entity.id
_entity.type
_entity.pdbx_description
1 polymer ?
#
loop_
_entity_poly.entity_id
_entity_poly.type
_entity_poly.pdbx_seq_one_letter_code
_entity_poly.pdbx_strand_id
1 'polypeptide(L)'
;MKSVRLTLLDIRELRPKAEELLRGLPEELRKKALRYRKEDDQLRSIGSSFLLLKAAKGREILYSPEGKPFTDSENYFSISHSGDYVVLAEANSPIGVDIERVTDIGINEDLKNIALTEKEKFWVKDSLLRFFVIWTRKESLIKCEGSGFISEPNQIEALSDDNFIGSVNYNGKSYCIESFMLDGHIISFTGIE
;
A
#
# COMPACT_ATOMS: atom_id res chain seq x y z
N MET A 1 -13.43 -6.31 10.88
CA MET A 1 -12.53 -6.99 9.90
C MET A 1 -12.15 -8.38 10.44
N LYS A 2 -12.27 -9.45 9.66
CA LYS A 2 -11.74 -10.78 10.02
C LYS A 2 -10.21 -10.71 9.96
N SER A 3 -9.49 -11.56 10.67
CA SER A 3 -8.05 -11.45 10.94
C SER A 3 -7.23 -11.06 9.70
N VAL A 4 -6.53 -9.93 9.78
CA VAL A 4 -5.56 -9.46 8.79
C VAL A 4 -4.16 -9.80 9.29
N ARG A 5 -3.31 -10.31 8.41
CA ARG A 5 -1.89 -10.50 8.68
C ARG A 5 -1.11 -9.45 7.91
N LEU A 6 -0.34 -8.65 8.62
CA LEU A 6 0.63 -7.75 8.02
C LEU A 6 2.04 -8.36 8.14
N THR A 7 2.77 -8.34 7.04
CA THR A 7 4.19 -8.69 7.00
C THR A 7 4.95 -7.47 6.52
N LEU A 8 5.85 -6.99 7.35
CA LEU A 8 6.76 -5.89 7.02
C LEU A 8 8.15 -6.45 6.74
N LEU A 9 8.80 -5.93 5.72
CA LEU A 9 10.14 -6.27 5.31
C LEU A 9 10.98 -5.02 5.22
N ASP A 10 12.07 -4.96 5.97
CA ASP A 10 13.08 -3.91 5.88
C ASP A 10 14.05 -4.24 4.74
N ILE A 11 14.12 -3.39 3.72
CA ILE A 11 15.00 -3.62 2.57
C ILE A 11 16.48 -3.54 2.93
N ARG A 12 16.84 -2.87 4.02
CA ARG A 12 18.21 -2.78 4.50
C ARG A 12 18.76 -4.16 4.87
N GLU A 13 17.90 -5.06 5.37
CA GLU A 13 18.26 -6.46 5.67
C GLU A 13 18.48 -7.31 4.41
N LEU A 14 17.94 -6.87 3.27
CA LEU A 14 18.12 -7.57 2.00
C LEU A 14 19.46 -7.23 1.33
N ARG A 15 20.02 -6.06 1.60
CA ARG A 15 21.20 -5.52 0.92
C ARG A 15 22.37 -6.51 0.87
N PRO A 16 22.76 -7.17 1.98
CA PRO A 16 23.88 -8.14 1.95
C PRO A 16 23.61 -9.38 1.09
N LYS A 17 22.34 -9.67 0.77
CA LYS A 17 21.90 -10.87 0.05
C LYS A 17 21.21 -10.53 -1.29
N ALA A 18 21.27 -9.28 -1.73
CA ALA A 18 20.52 -8.79 -2.89
C ALA A 18 20.77 -9.60 -4.16
N GLU A 19 22.03 -9.92 -4.46
CA GLU A 19 22.38 -10.72 -5.64
C GLU A 19 21.89 -12.17 -5.55
N GLU A 20 21.95 -12.79 -4.38
CA GLU A 20 21.47 -14.14 -4.15
C GLU A 20 19.94 -14.19 -4.33
N LEU A 21 19.23 -13.27 -3.68
CA LEU A 21 17.78 -13.14 -3.79
C LEU A 21 17.35 -12.86 -5.23
N LEU A 22 18.04 -11.96 -5.92
CA LEU A 22 17.75 -11.63 -7.32
C LEU A 22 17.91 -12.86 -8.23
N ARG A 23 18.96 -13.67 -8.04
CA ARG A 23 19.18 -14.93 -8.78
C ARG A 23 18.10 -15.96 -8.51
N GLY A 24 17.56 -16.00 -7.29
CA GLY A 24 16.46 -16.91 -6.90
C GLY A 24 15.07 -16.52 -7.43
N LEU A 25 14.90 -15.31 -7.95
CA LEU A 25 13.61 -14.88 -8.49
C LEU A 25 13.33 -15.51 -9.87
N PRO A 26 12.06 -15.83 -10.18
CA PRO A 26 11.60 -16.11 -11.52
C PRO A 26 12.07 -15.03 -12.52
N GLU A 27 12.33 -15.43 -13.76
CA GLU A 27 12.94 -14.56 -14.76
C GLU A 27 12.22 -13.22 -14.96
N GLU A 28 10.89 -13.25 -15.01
CA GLU A 28 10.10 -12.03 -15.21
C GLU A 28 10.19 -11.06 -14.02
N LEU A 29 10.18 -11.57 -12.79
CA LEU A 29 10.33 -10.75 -11.57
C LEU A 29 11.76 -10.21 -11.45
N ARG A 30 12.76 -11.01 -11.86
CA ARG A 30 14.15 -10.58 -11.92
C ARG A 30 14.33 -9.47 -12.94
N LYS A 31 13.80 -9.61 -14.16
CA LYS A 31 13.81 -8.56 -15.17
C LYS A 31 13.14 -7.28 -14.68
N LYS A 32 12.00 -7.40 -13.96
CA LYS A 32 11.31 -6.26 -13.36
C LYS A 32 12.21 -5.51 -12.38
N ALA A 33 12.86 -6.21 -11.47
CA ALA A 33 13.76 -5.61 -10.48
C ALA A 33 14.96 -4.89 -11.15
N LEU A 34 15.55 -5.48 -12.20
CA LEU A 34 16.69 -4.92 -12.91
C LEU A 34 16.36 -3.67 -13.76
N ARG A 35 15.11 -3.32 -13.97
CA ARG A 35 14.70 -2.05 -14.64
C ARG A 35 14.98 -0.82 -13.79
N TYR A 36 15.03 -0.96 -12.48
CA TYR A 36 15.28 0.15 -11.58
C TYR A 36 16.76 0.50 -11.56
N ARG A 37 17.07 1.80 -11.62
CA ARG A 37 18.46 2.30 -11.62
C ARG A 37 19.01 2.47 -10.22
N LYS A 38 18.16 2.80 -9.25
CA LYS A 38 18.58 2.98 -7.86
C LYS A 38 18.51 1.65 -7.12
N GLU A 39 19.55 1.37 -6.33
CA GLU A 39 19.64 0.13 -5.55
C GLU A 39 18.44 -0.07 -4.63
N ASP A 40 18.00 0.97 -3.92
CA ASP A 40 16.84 0.87 -3.03
C ASP A 40 15.54 0.52 -3.77
N ASP A 41 15.34 1.01 -4.99
CA ASP A 41 14.20 0.64 -5.82
C ASP A 41 14.29 -0.82 -6.27
N GLN A 42 15.50 -1.31 -6.58
CA GLN A 42 15.74 -2.73 -6.86
C GLN A 42 15.43 -3.58 -5.64
N LEU A 43 15.92 -3.19 -4.46
CA LEU A 43 15.67 -3.91 -3.20
C LEU A 43 14.18 -3.96 -2.86
N ARG A 44 13.43 -2.85 -3.03
CA ARG A 44 11.98 -2.83 -2.88
C ARG A 44 11.29 -3.79 -3.85
N SER A 45 11.73 -3.83 -5.10
CA SER A 45 11.19 -4.76 -6.11
C SER A 45 11.50 -6.22 -5.78
N ILE A 46 12.71 -6.52 -5.32
CA ILE A 46 13.11 -7.86 -4.84
C ILE A 46 12.27 -8.26 -3.64
N GLY A 47 12.19 -7.40 -2.62
CA GLY A 47 11.41 -7.64 -1.40
C GLY A 47 9.93 -7.87 -1.69
N SER A 48 9.34 -7.03 -2.55
CA SER A 48 7.95 -7.20 -3.00
C SER A 48 7.74 -8.54 -3.70
N SER A 49 8.62 -8.91 -4.60
CA SER A 49 8.56 -10.18 -5.31
C SER A 49 8.64 -11.37 -4.35
N PHE A 50 9.54 -11.31 -3.39
CA PHE A 50 9.73 -12.34 -2.38
C PHE A 50 8.48 -12.53 -1.50
N LEU A 51 7.89 -11.43 -1.02
CA LEU A 51 6.68 -11.48 -0.22
C LEU A 51 5.47 -11.98 -1.02
N LEU A 52 5.33 -11.59 -2.28
CA LEU A 52 4.26 -12.06 -3.17
C LEU A 52 4.38 -13.56 -3.44
N LEU A 53 5.57 -14.06 -3.76
CA LEU A 53 5.80 -15.50 -3.96
C LEU A 53 5.48 -16.32 -2.70
N LYS A 54 5.82 -15.78 -1.52
CA LYS A 54 5.48 -16.40 -0.23
C LYS A 54 3.96 -16.43 -0.01
N ALA A 55 3.25 -15.32 -0.30
CA ALA A 55 1.79 -15.24 -0.18
C ALA A 55 1.06 -16.14 -1.18
N ALA A 56 1.62 -16.29 -2.38
CA ALA A 56 1.07 -17.17 -3.42
C ALA A 56 1.16 -18.67 -3.09
N LYS A 57 2.03 -19.08 -2.16
CA LYS A 57 2.17 -20.48 -1.68
C LYS A 57 2.34 -21.49 -2.83
N GLY A 58 3.14 -21.16 -3.83
CA GLY A 58 3.39 -21.98 -5.01
C GLY A 58 2.33 -21.88 -6.12
N ARG A 59 1.32 -21.05 -5.96
CA ARG A 59 0.35 -20.74 -7.02
C ARG A 59 0.91 -19.69 -7.98
N GLU A 60 0.35 -19.65 -9.17
CA GLU A 60 0.67 -18.59 -10.13
C GLU A 60 0.14 -17.24 -9.63
N ILE A 61 0.97 -16.21 -9.75
CA ILE A 61 0.57 -14.83 -9.46
C ILE A 61 0.03 -14.22 -10.76
N LEU A 62 -1.24 -13.93 -10.75
CA LEU A 62 -1.94 -13.23 -11.82
C LEU A 62 -2.03 -11.73 -11.48
N TYR A 63 -2.32 -10.93 -12.50
CA TYR A 63 -2.49 -9.49 -12.33
C TYR A 63 -3.80 -9.05 -12.95
N SER A 64 -4.56 -8.22 -12.23
CA SER A 64 -5.73 -7.56 -12.79
C SER A 64 -5.32 -6.56 -13.90
N PRO A 65 -6.26 -6.08 -14.72
CA PRO A 65 -5.97 -5.01 -15.71
C PRO A 65 -5.31 -3.78 -15.08
N GLU A 66 -5.64 -3.49 -13.83
CA GLU A 66 -5.10 -2.37 -13.03
C GLU A 66 -3.76 -2.71 -12.36
N GLY A 67 -3.26 -3.93 -12.55
CA GLY A 67 -1.95 -4.36 -12.02
C GLY A 67 -1.98 -4.88 -10.58
N LYS A 68 -3.16 -5.10 -9.97
CA LYS A 68 -3.25 -5.72 -8.65
C LYS A 68 -2.89 -7.20 -8.73
N PRO A 69 -1.91 -7.70 -7.95
CA PRO A 69 -1.57 -9.11 -7.94
C PRO A 69 -2.63 -9.92 -7.18
N PHE A 70 -2.95 -11.10 -7.71
CA PHE A 70 -3.87 -12.07 -7.08
C PHE A 70 -3.49 -13.52 -7.46
N THR A 71 -4.13 -14.49 -6.83
CA THR A 71 -4.05 -15.91 -7.19
C THR A 71 -5.45 -16.46 -7.32
N ASP A 72 -5.58 -17.68 -7.84
CA ASP A 72 -6.84 -18.43 -7.96
C ASP A 72 -7.35 -19.01 -6.63
N SER A 73 -6.94 -18.43 -5.50
CA SER A 73 -7.30 -18.87 -4.15
C SER A 73 -8.18 -17.85 -3.42
N GLU A 74 -8.77 -18.27 -2.30
CA GLU A 74 -9.48 -17.37 -1.38
C GLU A 74 -8.54 -16.56 -0.47
N ASN A 75 -7.23 -16.60 -0.71
CA ASN A 75 -6.26 -15.77 0.01
C ASN A 75 -6.09 -14.45 -0.74
N TYR A 76 -6.67 -13.39 -0.20
CA TYR A 76 -6.51 -12.05 -0.72
C TYR A 76 -5.24 -11.42 -0.15
N PHE A 77 -4.51 -10.70 -0.98
CA PHE A 77 -3.34 -9.97 -0.54
C PHE A 77 -3.18 -8.64 -1.28
N SER A 78 -2.50 -7.73 -0.64
CA SER A 78 -2.13 -6.43 -1.19
C SER A 78 -0.72 -6.10 -0.75
N ILE A 79 0.02 -5.37 -1.59
CA ILE A 79 1.41 -5.04 -1.34
C ILE A 79 1.66 -3.56 -1.63
N SER A 80 2.50 -2.93 -0.81
CA SER A 80 3.00 -1.58 -1.03
C SER A 80 4.43 -1.45 -0.52
N HIS A 81 5.11 -0.39 -0.93
CA HIS A 81 6.47 -0.11 -0.47
C HIS A 81 6.78 1.39 -0.52
N SER A 82 7.48 1.88 0.47
CA SER A 82 8.00 3.25 0.51
C SER A 82 9.21 3.32 1.43
N GLY A 83 10.17 4.19 1.12
CA GLY A 83 11.40 4.33 1.91
C GLY A 83 12.13 2.99 2.08
N ASP A 84 12.33 2.62 3.33
CA ASP A 84 13.08 1.41 3.70
C ASP A 84 12.21 0.14 3.81
N TYR A 85 10.89 0.23 3.55
CA TYR A 85 9.98 -0.87 3.84
C TYR A 85 9.16 -1.34 2.64
N VAL A 86 8.88 -2.64 2.66
CA VAL A 86 7.83 -3.29 1.88
C VAL A 86 6.82 -3.87 2.85
N VAL A 87 5.54 -3.64 2.63
CA VAL A 87 4.45 -4.21 3.44
C VAL A 87 3.54 -5.09 2.57
N LEU A 88 3.21 -6.27 3.09
CA LEU A 88 2.21 -7.18 2.54
C LEU A 88 1.07 -7.33 3.55
N ALA A 89 -0.15 -7.15 3.11
CA ALA A 89 -1.36 -7.53 3.85
C ALA A 89 -1.97 -8.80 3.24
N GLU A 90 -2.38 -9.75 4.08
CA GLU A 90 -3.08 -10.98 3.71
C GLU A 90 -4.37 -11.10 4.52
N ALA A 91 -5.46 -11.54 3.87
CA ALA A 91 -6.76 -11.76 4.50
C ALA A 91 -7.60 -12.81 3.74
N ASN A 92 -8.71 -13.26 4.35
CA ASN A 92 -9.71 -14.14 3.72
C ASN A 92 -10.83 -13.35 2.99
N SER A 93 -10.68 -12.04 2.83
CA SER A 93 -11.59 -11.16 2.10
C SER A 93 -10.77 -10.07 1.43
N PRO A 94 -11.35 -9.33 0.46
CA PRO A 94 -10.65 -8.24 -0.20
C PRO A 94 -9.94 -7.31 0.78
N ILE A 95 -8.66 -7.06 0.52
CA ILE A 95 -7.76 -6.28 1.36
C ILE A 95 -6.95 -5.30 0.50
N GLY A 96 -6.65 -4.13 1.03
CA GLY A 96 -5.70 -3.19 0.48
C GLY A 96 -4.74 -2.72 1.57
N VAL A 97 -3.50 -2.45 1.20
CA VAL A 97 -2.48 -1.89 2.09
C VAL A 97 -1.69 -0.82 1.36
N ASP A 98 -1.39 0.24 2.07
CA ASP A 98 -0.46 1.26 1.60
C ASP A 98 0.50 1.68 2.70
N ILE A 99 1.70 2.10 2.29
CA ILE A 99 2.76 2.61 3.16
C ILE A 99 3.43 3.80 2.49
N GLU A 100 3.64 4.88 3.26
CA GLU A 100 4.40 6.03 2.81
C GLU A 100 5.35 6.55 3.88
N ARG A 101 6.58 6.86 3.48
CA ARG A 101 7.53 7.57 4.32
C ARG A 101 7.10 9.02 4.46
N VAL A 102 6.98 9.50 5.70
CA VAL A 102 6.65 10.90 5.95
C VAL A 102 7.88 11.76 5.63
N THR A 103 7.82 12.43 4.49
CA THR A 103 8.90 13.32 4.01
C THR A 103 8.29 14.63 3.55
N ASP A 104 9.08 15.69 3.59
CA ASP A 104 8.65 16.97 3.04
C ASP A 104 8.58 16.88 1.50
N ILE A 105 7.36 16.85 1.00
CA ILE A 105 7.05 16.82 -0.44
C ILE A 105 6.58 18.20 -0.95
N GLY A 106 6.69 19.24 -0.11
CA GLY A 106 6.22 20.57 -0.46
C GLY A 106 4.70 20.62 -0.60
N ILE A 107 3.97 20.17 0.43
CA ILE A 107 2.50 20.24 0.44
C ILE A 107 2.07 21.70 0.25
N ASN A 108 1.40 21.97 -0.85
CA ASN A 108 0.82 23.26 -1.21
C ASN A 108 -0.69 23.12 -1.43
N GLU A 109 -1.35 24.23 -1.66
CA GLU A 109 -2.81 24.26 -1.88
C GLU A 109 -3.23 23.48 -3.12
N ASP A 110 -2.44 23.49 -4.18
CA ASP A 110 -2.77 22.73 -5.39
C ASP A 110 -2.78 21.23 -5.12
N LEU A 111 -1.77 20.72 -4.41
CA LEU A 111 -1.73 19.32 -4.01
C LEU A 111 -2.89 18.96 -3.08
N LYS A 112 -3.21 19.83 -2.10
CA LYS A 112 -4.37 19.61 -1.21
C LYS A 112 -5.68 19.57 -2.02
N ASN A 113 -5.85 20.45 -3.00
CA ASN A 113 -7.05 20.50 -3.83
C ASN A 113 -7.26 19.25 -4.69
N ILE A 114 -6.17 18.63 -5.14
CA ILE A 114 -6.22 17.39 -5.93
C ILE A 114 -6.45 16.17 -5.03
N ALA A 115 -5.82 16.14 -3.85
CA ALA A 115 -5.73 14.94 -3.02
C ALA A 115 -6.83 14.83 -1.96
N LEU A 116 -7.38 15.96 -1.47
CA LEU A 116 -8.17 16.02 -0.25
C LEU A 116 -9.58 16.55 -0.48
N THR A 117 -10.56 15.99 0.25
CA THR A 117 -11.90 16.59 0.38
C THR A 117 -11.82 17.86 1.24
N GLU A 118 -12.86 18.70 1.25
CA GLU A 118 -12.89 19.90 2.09
C GLU A 118 -12.79 19.59 3.60
N LYS A 119 -13.40 18.50 4.05
CA LYS A 119 -13.30 18.04 5.45
C LYS A 119 -11.87 17.63 5.79
N GLU A 120 -11.23 16.90 4.87
CA GLU A 120 -9.85 16.45 5.04
C GLU A 120 -8.88 17.63 5.05
N LYS A 121 -9.06 18.64 4.19
CA LYS A 121 -8.26 19.87 4.22
C LYS A 121 -8.33 20.56 5.58
N PHE A 122 -9.54 20.65 6.14
CA PHE A 122 -9.75 21.24 7.47
C PHE A 122 -9.01 20.46 8.57
N TRP A 123 -8.98 19.14 8.47
CA TRP A 123 -8.28 18.28 9.43
C TRP A 123 -6.77 18.26 9.22
N VAL A 124 -6.30 18.16 7.97
CA VAL A 124 -4.87 18.09 7.60
C VAL A 124 -4.15 19.40 7.91
N LYS A 125 -4.73 20.55 7.55
CA LYS A 125 -4.08 21.87 7.63
C LYS A 125 -2.71 21.83 6.96
N ASP A 126 -1.64 22.08 7.73
CA ASP A 126 -0.25 22.07 7.26
C ASP A 126 0.56 20.88 7.83
N SER A 127 -0.13 19.87 8.36
CA SER A 127 0.51 18.70 8.94
C SER A 127 0.83 17.65 7.88
N LEU A 128 2.12 17.46 7.59
CA LEU A 128 2.64 16.38 6.75
C LEU A 128 2.12 15.00 7.21
N LEU A 129 2.18 14.76 8.52
CA LEU A 129 1.73 13.50 9.10
C LEU A 129 0.26 13.22 8.75
N ARG A 130 -0.62 14.20 8.97
CA ARG A 130 -2.05 14.07 8.69
C ARG A 130 -2.32 13.90 7.19
N PHE A 131 -1.56 14.59 6.34
CA PHE A 131 -1.65 14.41 4.89
C PHE A 131 -1.35 12.97 4.50
N PHE A 132 -0.24 12.40 4.99
CA PHE A 132 0.13 11.02 4.67
C PHE A 132 -0.84 10.00 5.27
N VAL A 133 -1.48 10.28 6.41
CA VAL A 133 -2.56 9.43 6.93
C VAL A 133 -3.73 9.36 5.94
N ILE A 134 -4.22 10.52 5.46
CA ILE A 134 -5.32 10.53 4.48
C ILE A 134 -4.90 9.89 3.17
N TRP A 135 -3.71 10.19 2.67
CA TRP A 135 -3.19 9.66 1.42
C TRP A 135 -3.12 8.13 1.44
N THR A 136 -2.44 7.54 2.45
CA THR A 136 -2.32 6.08 2.57
C THR A 136 -3.67 5.39 2.78
N ARG A 137 -4.61 6.03 3.45
CA ARG A 137 -5.98 5.51 3.60
C ARG A 137 -6.70 5.42 2.26
N LYS A 138 -6.64 6.46 1.44
CA LYS A 138 -7.23 6.46 0.10
C LYS A 138 -6.60 5.40 -0.78
N GLU A 139 -5.27 5.33 -0.82
CA GLU A 139 -4.55 4.32 -1.59
C GLU A 139 -4.87 2.89 -1.13
N SER A 140 -4.94 2.65 0.20
CA SER A 140 -5.33 1.33 0.72
C SER A 140 -6.77 0.96 0.36
N LEU A 141 -7.70 1.92 0.39
CA LEU A 141 -9.10 1.71 0.01
C LEU A 141 -9.21 1.29 -1.46
N ILE A 142 -8.51 1.98 -2.36
CA ILE A 142 -8.51 1.69 -3.78
C ILE A 142 -7.88 0.35 -4.08
N LYS A 143 -6.76 0.05 -3.43
CA LYS A 143 -6.13 -1.26 -3.53
C LYS A 143 -7.06 -2.37 -3.01
N CYS A 144 -7.88 -2.10 -1.98
CA CYS A 144 -8.90 -3.03 -1.50
C CYS A 144 -9.98 -3.27 -2.55
N GLU A 145 -10.54 -2.20 -3.11
CA GLU A 145 -11.57 -2.28 -4.15
C GLU A 145 -11.06 -2.88 -5.46
N GLY A 146 -9.79 -2.66 -5.79
CA GLY A 146 -9.16 -3.15 -7.01
C GLY A 146 -9.48 -2.31 -8.24
N SER A 147 -9.99 -1.09 -8.06
CA SER A 147 -10.36 -0.18 -9.15
C SER A 147 -9.16 0.50 -9.82
N GLY A 148 -7.95 0.33 -9.29
CA GLY A 148 -6.74 0.90 -9.87
C GLY A 148 -6.50 2.35 -9.46
N PHE A 149 -6.07 3.18 -10.43
CA PHE A 149 -5.76 4.59 -10.15
C PHE A 149 -7.03 5.41 -9.97
N ILE A 150 -7.05 6.31 -8.98
CA ILE A 150 -8.14 7.28 -8.81
C ILE A 150 -7.85 8.51 -9.67
N SER A 151 -8.80 8.83 -10.54
CA SER A 151 -8.76 10.11 -11.26
C SER A 151 -9.03 11.32 -10.35
N GLU A 152 -9.80 11.14 -9.28
CA GLU A 152 -10.26 12.21 -8.40
C GLU A 152 -10.18 11.82 -6.92
N PRO A 153 -8.98 11.79 -6.31
CA PRO A 153 -8.82 11.44 -4.89
C PRO A 153 -9.61 12.35 -3.95
N ASN A 154 -9.83 13.60 -4.32
CA ASN A 154 -10.60 14.59 -3.57
C ASN A 154 -12.11 14.31 -3.51
N GLN A 155 -12.62 13.32 -4.25
CA GLN A 155 -14.00 12.83 -4.15
C GLN A 155 -14.18 11.71 -3.13
N ILE A 156 -13.09 11.15 -2.62
CA ILE A 156 -13.10 10.05 -1.66
C ILE A 156 -12.91 10.61 -0.25
N GLU A 157 -13.91 10.44 0.62
CA GLU A 157 -13.77 10.78 2.03
C GLU A 157 -13.12 9.60 2.77
N ALA A 158 -11.90 9.78 3.25
CA ALA A 158 -11.15 8.77 4.01
C ALA A 158 -11.02 9.11 5.50
N LEU A 159 -11.56 10.26 5.92
CA LEU A 159 -11.62 10.64 7.32
C LEU A 159 -12.73 9.85 8.03
N SER A 160 -12.48 9.38 9.23
CA SER A 160 -13.42 8.70 10.11
C SER A 160 -13.45 9.36 11.50
N ASP A 161 -14.40 8.98 12.34
CA ASP A 161 -14.55 9.56 13.69
C ASP A 161 -13.28 9.38 14.53
N ASP A 162 -12.65 8.21 14.45
CA ASP A 162 -11.28 8.01 14.95
C ASP A 162 -10.32 8.11 13.75
N ASN A 163 -9.38 9.05 13.82
CA ASN A 163 -8.47 9.35 12.73
C ASN A 163 -7.48 8.23 12.39
N PHE A 164 -7.41 7.18 13.19
CA PHE A 164 -6.52 6.04 12.97
C PHE A 164 -7.26 4.72 12.74
N ILE A 165 -8.47 4.56 13.31
CA ILE A 165 -9.30 3.37 13.15
C ILE A 165 -10.72 3.83 12.86
N GLY A 166 -11.35 3.32 11.82
CA GLY A 166 -12.74 3.68 11.56
C GLY A 166 -13.30 3.06 10.30
N SER A 167 -14.54 3.42 10.01
CA SER A 167 -15.26 2.98 8.81
C SER A 167 -15.49 4.13 7.86
N VAL A 168 -15.39 3.84 6.57
CA VAL A 168 -15.70 4.77 5.49
C VAL A 168 -16.62 4.10 4.47
N ASN A 169 -17.49 4.89 3.86
CA ASN A 169 -18.37 4.42 2.79
C ASN A 169 -17.82 4.87 1.43
N TYR A 170 -17.66 3.91 0.53
CA TYR A 170 -17.21 4.18 -0.83
C TYR A 170 -17.91 3.23 -1.81
N ASN A 171 -18.43 3.76 -2.94
CA ASN A 171 -19.15 3.00 -3.96
C ASN A 171 -20.27 2.11 -3.39
N GLY A 172 -21.01 2.59 -2.37
CA GLY A 172 -22.11 1.88 -1.74
C GLY A 172 -21.72 0.71 -0.83
N LYS A 173 -20.44 0.57 -0.51
CA LYS A 173 -19.91 -0.43 0.42
C LYS A 173 -19.30 0.24 1.65
N SER A 174 -19.31 -0.46 2.79
CA SER A 174 -18.63 -0.05 4.02
C SER A 174 -17.27 -0.74 4.14
N TYR A 175 -16.26 0.03 4.51
CA TYR A 175 -14.88 -0.43 4.66
C TYR A 175 -14.36 -0.06 6.02
N CYS A 176 -13.73 -1.00 6.71
CA CYS A 176 -12.87 -0.72 7.86
C CYS A 176 -11.49 -0.28 7.38
N ILE A 177 -10.99 0.83 7.92
CA ILE A 177 -9.64 1.33 7.65
C ILE A 177 -8.91 1.49 8.98
N GLU A 178 -7.70 0.96 9.03
CA GLU A 178 -6.80 1.15 10.15
C GLU A 178 -5.49 1.76 9.66
N SER A 179 -4.94 2.70 10.45
CA SER A 179 -3.69 3.37 10.17
C SER A 179 -2.80 3.38 11.39
N PHE A 180 -1.50 3.25 11.22
CA PHE A 180 -0.53 3.38 12.30
C PHE A 180 0.80 3.91 11.77
N MET A 181 1.63 4.39 12.68
CA MET A 181 2.95 4.90 12.35
C MET A 181 4.02 3.92 12.81
N LEU A 182 5.01 3.69 11.95
CA LEU A 182 6.18 2.89 12.25
C LEU A 182 7.42 3.52 11.60
N ASP A 183 8.43 3.83 12.40
CA ASP A 183 9.75 4.30 11.94
C ASP A 183 9.66 5.40 10.86
N GLY A 184 8.84 6.44 11.14
CA GLY A 184 8.64 7.57 10.24
C GLY A 184 7.82 7.26 8.98
N HIS A 185 7.14 6.11 8.93
CA HIS A 185 6.21 5.73 7.86
C HIS A 185 4.79 5.65 8.40
N ILE A 186 3.82 6.02 7.58
CA ILE A 186 2.40 5.73 7.80
C ILE A 186 2.03 4.51 6.99
N ILE A 187 1.39 3.56 7.66
CA ILE A 187 0.83 2.34 7.06
C ILE A 187 -0.67 2.38 7.27
N SER A 188 -1.43 2.21 6.18
CA SER A 188 -2.88 2.04 6.25
C SER A 188 -3.29 0.75 5.56
N PHE A 189 -4.26 0.05 6.14
CA PHE A 189 -4.86 -1.11 5.49
C PHE A 189 -6.38 -1.06 5.59
N THR A 190 -7.02 -1.55 4.55
CA THR A 190 -8.47 -1.45 4.34
C THR A 190 -9.03 -2.81 3.98
N GLY A 191 -10.13 -3.19 4.63
CA GLY A 191 -10.91 -4.39 4.31
C GLY A 191 -12.39 -4.10 4.30
N ILE A 192 -13.18 -4.94 3.62
CA ILE A 192 -14.64 -4.85 3.59
C ILE A 192 -15.18 -5.26 4.97
N GLU A 193 -16.19 -4.51 5.48
CA GLU A 193 -16.92 -4.86 6.69
C GLU A 193 -17.76 -6.13 6.57
#